data_e8dcbcb9e11c2b0c513ca28cbfbb6a2c
#
_entry.id   e8dcbcb9e11c2b0c513ca28cbfbb6a2c
#
_cell.length_a   1.000
_cell.length_b   1.000
_cell.length_c   1.000
_cell.angle_alpha   90.00
_cell.angle_beta   90.00
_cell.angle_gamma   90.00
#
_symmetry.space_group_name_H-M   'P 1'
#
loop_
_entity.id
_entity.type
_entity.pdbx_description
1 polymer ?
#
loop_
_entity_poly.entity_id
_entity_poly.type
_entity_poly.pdbx_seq_one_letter_code
_entity_poly.pdbx_strand_id
1 'polypeptide(L)'
;MVGQLKKVLFEDKINVQRLDQATVDERGELSDTWSNQFTNLACKIVEQGETENRDGRNTVIKQFIIYVRGDSAIKASDRLQDVVDSDLYYEIDSVRRSKSRQGRVLSTIINAHTFE
;
A
#
# COMPACT_ATOMS: atom_id res chain seq x y z
N MET A 1 -9.35 17.57 -28.02
CA MET A 1 -8.81 16.58 -28.38
C MET A 1 -9.10 15.31 -27.74
N VAL A 2 -9.61 14.68 -28.51
CA VAL A 2 -10.00 13.48 -28.06
C VAL A 2 -8.89 12.55 -28.01
N GLY A 3 -8.90 11.59 -27.35
CA GLY A 3 -7.91 10.60 -27.30
C GLY A 3 -6.74 10.97 -26.48
N GLN A 4 -6.91 11.95 -25.69
CA GLN A 4 -6.00 12.03 -24.64
C GLN A 4 -6.09 10.76 -23.87
N LEU A 5 -5.11 9.95 -24.11
CA LEU A 5 -4.88 8.83 -23.30
C LEU A 5 -4.88 9.30 -21.88
N LYS A 6 -5.77 8.79 -21.12
CA LYS A 6 -5.75 8.98 -19.68
C LYS A 6 -4.44 8.43 -19.19
N LYS A 7 -3.42 9.27 -19.22
CA LYS A 7 -2.19 8.90 -18.55
C LYS A 7 -2.52 8.80 -17.09
N VAL A 8 -2.39 7.62 -16.54
CA VAL A 8 -2.43 7.46 -15.11
C VAL A 8 -1.21 8.21 -14.58
N LEU A 9 -1.48 9.33 -13.93
CA LEU A 9 -0.41 10.12 -13.34
C LEU A 9 -0.06 9.51 -11.99
N PHE A 10 1.18 9.07 -11.86
CA PHE A 10 1.69 8.54 -10.59
C PHE A 10 2.23 9.70 -9.76
N GLU A 11 1.31 10.52 -9.27
CA GLU A 11 1.64 11.74 -8.52
C GLU A 11 1.77 11.51 -7.03
N ASP A 12 1.19 10.44 -6.54
CA ASP A 12 1.27 10.10 -5.12
C ASP A 12 2.59 9.40 -4.83
N LYS A 13 3.01 9.44 -3.59
CA LYS A 13 4.23 8.77 -3.15
C LYS A 13 3.99 8.03 -1.86
N ILE A 14 4.56 6.84 -1.77
CA ILE A 14 4.49 6.00 -0.58
C ILE A 14 5.87 5.49 -0.20
N ASN A 15 6.01 5.17 1.07
CA ASN A 15 7.13 4.37 1.57
C ASN A 15 6.61 2.96 1.77
N VAL A 16 7.36 1.98 1.32
CA VAL A 16 7.05 0.57 1.55
C VAL A 16 7.89 0.08 2.70
N GLN A 17 7.24 -0.39 3.74
CA GLN A 17 7.90 -0.86 4.96
C GLN A 17 7.72 -2.36 5.09
N ARG A 18 8.79 -3.04 5.45
CA ARG A 18 8.80 -4.48 5.66
C ARG A 18 9.11 -4.78 7.11
N LEU A 19 8.37 -5.76 7.64
CA LEU A 19 8.60 -6.20 9.00
C LEU A 19 9.92 -6.96 9.07
N ASP A 20 10.84 -6.47 9.88
CA ASP A 20 12.04 -7.20 10.22
C ASP A 20 11.69 -8.24 11.28
N GLN A 21 12.60 -9.19 11.49
CA GLN A 21 12.38 -10.17 12.54
C GLN A 21 12.18 -9.47 13.87
N ALA A 22 11.18 -9.94 14.61
CA ALA A 22 10.91 -9.40 15.93
C ALA A 22 12.18 -9.46 16.78
N THR A 23 12.58 -8.30 17.28
CA THR A 23 13.70 -8.22 18.19
C THR A 23 13.18 -8.34 19.62
N VAL A 24 13.93 -9.08 20.44
CA VAL A 24 13.61 -9.20 21.86
C VAL A 24 14.29 -8.02 22.56
N ASP A 25 13.50 -7.21 23.26
CA ASP A 25 14.04 -6.10 24.03
C ASP A 25 14.72 -6.61 25.33
N GLU A 26 15.28 -5.69 26.11
CA GLU A 26 15.97 -6.05 27.35
C GLU A 26 15.07 -6.73 28.38
N ARG A 27 13.75 -6.59 28.23
CA ARG A 27 12.77 -7.21 29.12
C ARG A 27 12.24 -8.53 28.59
N GLY A 28 12.75 -9.00 27.45
CA GLY A 28 12.27 -10.22 26.82
C GLY A 28 10.98 -10.04 26.03
N GLU A 29 10.51 -8.82 25.81
CA GLU A 29 9.33 -8.57 25.01
C GLU A 29 9.70 -8.50 23.53
N LEU A 30 8.86 -9.13 22.70
CA LEU A 30 9.01 -9.07 21.25
C LEU A 30 8.47 -7.74 20.76
N SER A 31 9.28 -6.98 20.05
CA SER A 31 8.85 -5.76 19.38
C SER A 31 9.00 -5.90 17.87
N ASP A 32 7.96 -5.45 17.15
CA ASP A 32 8.01 -5.45 15.70
C ASP A 32 8.79 -4.22 15.23
N THR A 33 9.78 -4.45 14.38
CA THR A 33 10.57 -3.38 13.78
C THR A 33 10.29 -3.34 12.29
N TRP A 34 9.89 -2.19 11.80
CA TRP A 34 9.62 -1.96 10.38
C TRP A 34 10.76 -1.19 9.77
N SER A 35 11.24 -1.64 8.61
CA SER A 35 12.27 -0.95 7.85
C SER A 35 11.75 -0.55 6.48
N ASN A 36 12.21 0.59 5.98
CA ASN A 36 11.83 1.05 4.65
C ASN A 36 12.55 0.21 3.59
N GLN A 37 11.77 -0.47 2.75
CA GLN A 37 12.30 -1.19 1.59
C GLN A 37 12.38 -0.27 0.39
N PHE A 38 11.39 0.59 0.23
CA PHE A 38 11.34 1.60 -0.81
C PHE A 38 10.87 2.90 -0.19
N THR A 39 11.50 4.01 -0.58
CA THR A 39 11.12 5.35 -0.14
C THR A 39 10.70 6.18 -1.34
N ASN A 40 9.69 7.03 -1.14
CA ASN A 40 9.20 7.93 -2.19
C ASN A 40 8.84 7.19 -3.49
N LEU A 41 8.23 6.01 -3.35
CA LEU A 41 7.82 5.24 -4.52
C LEU A 41 6.60 5.92 -5.16
N ALA A 42 6.72 6.26 -6.44
CA ALA A 42 5.65 6.91 -7.17
C ALA A 42 4.49 5.93 -7.39
N CYS A 43 3.28 6.38 -7.13
CA CYS A 43 2.09 5.56 -7.23
C CYS A 43 0.86 6.40 -7.52
N LYS A 44 -0.26 5.74 -7.77
CA LYS A 44 -1.58 6.34 -7.86
C LYS A 44 -2.46 5.71 -6.80
N ILE A 45 -2.96 6.53 -5.89
CA ILE A 45 -3.85 6.08 -4.81
C ILE A 45 -5.28 6.47 -5.16
N VAL A 46 -6.16 5.49 -5.22
CA VAL A 46 -7.58 5.70 -5.52
C VAL A 46 -8.42 5.20 -4.36
N GLU A 47 -9.21 6.07 -3.77
CA GLU A 47 -10.13 5.69 -2.72
C GLU A 47 -11.32 4.95 -3.32
N GLN A 48 -11.62 3.75 -2.79
CA GLN A 48 -12.70 2.91 -3.31
C GLN A 48 -14.00 3.08 -2.54
N GLY A 49 -13.92 3.45 -1.27
CA GLY A 49 -15.11 3.61 -0.46
C GLY A 49 -14.83 3.39 1.02
N GLU A 50 -15.88 3.52 1.79
CA GLU A 50 -15.84 3.36 3.23
C GLU A 50 -16.80 2.26 3.65
N THR A 51 -16.38 1.44 4.61
CA THR A 51 -17.26 0.48 5.26
C THR A 51 -17.22 0.73 6.75
N GLU A 52 -18.38 0.75 7.38
CA GLU A 52 -18.49 0.83 8.83
C GLU A 52 -18.39 -0.56 9.42
N ASN A 53 -17.58 -0.70 10.45
CA ASN A 53 -17.52 -1.94 11.20
C ASN A 53 -18.71 -1.98 12.16
N ARG A 54 -19.59 -2.98 11.99
CA ARG A 54 -20.84 -3.09 12.74
C ARG A 54 -20.72 -3.76 14.11
N ASP A 55 -19.52 -4.07 14.54
CA ASP A 55 -19.31 -4.75 15.82
C ASP A 55 -19.38 -3.82 17.03
N GLY A 56 -20.25 -2.80 16.99
CA GLY A 56 -20.45 -1.87 18.08
C GLY A 56 -19.34 -0.84 18.24
N ARG A 57 -18.37 -0.85 17.34
CA ARG A 57 -17.31 0.16 17.28
C ARG A 57 -17.54 1.02 16.05
N ASN A 58 -17.58 2.31 16.23
CA ASN A 58 -17.69 3.26 15.13
C ASN A 58 -16.34 3.36 14.39
N THR A 59 -15.81 2.25 13.95
CA THR A 59 -14.57 2.23 13.20
C THR A 59 -14.88 2.26 11.72
N VAL A 60 -14.44 3.32 11.06
CA VAL A 60 -14.60 3.45 9.61
C VAL A 60 -13.36 2.85 8.94
N ILE A 61 -13.58 1.90 8.05
CA ILE A 61 -12.54 1.31 7.25
C ILE A 61 -12.61 1.94 5.86
N LYS A 62 -11.54 2.61 5.46
CA LYS A 62 -11.42 3.17 4.11
C LYS A 62 -10.63 2.22 3.25
N GLN A 63 -11.17 1.92 2.07
CA GLN A 63 -10.54 1.02 1.11
C GLN A 63 -9.92 1.79 -0.04
N PHE A 64 -8.73 1.36 -0.45
CA PHE A 64 -7.97 2.01 -1.51
C PHE A 64 -7.43 1.00 -2.50
N ILE A 65 -7.28 1.43 -3.73
CA ILE A 65 -6.47 0.71 -4.71
C ILE A 65 -5.25 1.57 -5.02
N ILE A 66 -4.08 0.98 -4.93
CA ILE A 66 -2.82 1.66 -5.17
C ILE A 66 -2.14 1.02 -6.38
N TYR A 67 -1.88 1.83 -7.40
CA TYR A 67 -1.24 1.39 -8.62
C TYR A 67 0.22 1.83 -8.61
N VAL A 68 1.13 0.86 -8.82
CA VAL A 68 2.56 1.12 -8.93
C VAL A 68 3.02 0.65 -10.30
N ARG A 69 3.79 1.47 -10.99
CA ARG A 69 4.28 1.13 -12.33
C ARG A 69 5.29 0.01 -12.26
N GLY A 70 5.15 -0.95 -13.18
CA GLY A 70 6.09 -2.06 -13.32
C GLY A 70 5.93 -3.13 -12.25
N ASP A 71 6.90 -4.01 -12.18
CA ASP A 71 6.94 -5.08 -11.20
C ASP A 71 7.74 -4.61 -9.99
N SER A 72 7.02 -4.22 -8.95
CA SER A 72 7.66 -3.85 -7.70
C SER A 72 7.69 -5.05 -6.75
N ALA A 73 8.74 -5.14 -5.95
CA ALA A 73 8.92 -6.26 -5.03
C ALA A 73 8.13 -6.05 -3.72
N ILE A 74 6.89 -5.58 -3.84
CA ILE A 74 6.01 -5.36 -2.69
C ILE A 74 5.31 -6.67 -2.35
N LYS A 75 5.31 -7.03 -1.07
CA LYS A 75 4.68 -8.25 -0.57
C LYS A 75 3.43 -7.91 0.22
N ALA A 76 2.48 -8.85 0.27
CA ALA A 76 1.26 -8.66 1.05
C ALA A 76 1.51 -8.47 2.55
N SER A 77 2.65 -8.93 3.04
CA SER A 77 3.05 -8.73 4.44
C SER A 77 3.69 -7.37 4.71
N ASP A 78 3.95 -6.58 3.68
CA ASP A 78 4.48 -5.23 3.84
C ASP A 78 3.36 -4.28 4.25
N ARG A 79 3.73 -3.11 4.74
CA ARG A 79 2.77 -2.01 4.94
C ARG A 79 3.23 -0.78 4.17
N LEU A 80 2.29 0.09 3.89
CA LEU A 80 2.58 1.32 3.15
C LEU A 80 2.39 2.52 4.07
N GLN A 81 3.30 3.48 3.97
CA GLN A 81 3.22 4.73 4.71
C GLN A 81 3.08 5.88 3.72
N ASP A 82 2.16 6.79 3.99
CA ASP A 82 2.01 7.98 3.17
C ASP A 82 3.21 8.90 3.40
N VAL A 83 3.75 9.45 2.32
CA VAL A 83 4.91 10.34 2.41
C VAL A 83 4.52 11.72 2.93
N VAL A 84 3.35 12.20 2.57
CA VAL A 84 2.85 13.51 3.02
C VAL A 84 2.40 13.46 4.46
N ASP A 85 1.68 12.41 4.83
CA ASP A 85 1.21 12.20 6.20
C ASP A 85 1.86 10.95 6.76
N SER A 86 2.96 11.11 7.48
CA SER A 86 3.76 10.00 7.98
C SER A 86 3.05 9.16 9.04
N ASP A 87 1.95 9.65 9.59
CA ASP A 87 1.15 8.89 10.55
C ASP A 87 0.08 8.03 9.88
N LEU A 88 -0.10 8.19 8.57
CA LEU A 88 -1.07 7.41 7.80
C LEU A 88 -0.40 6.17 7.22
N TYR A 89 -0.92 5.00 7.62
CA TYR A 89 -0.44 3.72 7.14
C TYR A 89 -1.57 2.98 6.44
N TYR A 90 -1.22 2.28 5.36
CA TYR A 90 -2.13 1.41 4.64
C TYR A 90 -1.74 -0.03 4.92
N GLU A 91 -2.71 -0.84 5.35
CA GLU A 91 -2.53 -2.28 5.46
C GLU A 91 -2.89 -2.93 4.13
N ILE A 92 -2.03 -3.81 3.66
CA ILE A 92 -2.20 -4.46 2.36
C ILE A 92 -3.12 -5.66 2.51
N ASP A 93 -4.20 -5.69 1.72
CA ASP A 93 -5.11 -6.83 1.66
C ASP A 93 -4.65 -7.83 0.61
N SER A 94 -4.24 -7.35 -0.54
CA SER A 94 -3.75 -8.21 -1.61
C SER A 94 -2.83 -7.44 -2.56
N VAL A 95 -1.94 -8.17 -3.20
CA VAL A 95 -1.05 -7.64 -4.23
C VAL A 95 -1.21 -8.50 -5.47
N ARG A 96 -1.49 -7.86 -6.59
CA ARG A 96 -1.55 -8.57 -7.88
C ARG A 96 -0.78 -7.80 -8.93
N ARG A 97 -0.38 -8.50 -9.97
CA ARG A 97 0.38 -7.90 -11.06
C ARG A 97 -0.41 -7.99 -12.35
N SER A 98 -0.53 -6.86 -13.03
CA SER A 98 -1.15 -6.80 -14.34
C SER A 98 -0.09 -7.13 -15.39
N LYS A 99 -0.37 -8.12 -16.22
CA LYS A 99 0.58 -8.60 -17.22
C LYS A 99 0.09 -8.29 -18.63
N SER A 100 1.04 -8.04 -19.53
CA SER A 100 0.75 -7.97 -20.96
C SER A 100 0.53 -9.37 -21.54
N ARG A 101 0.10 -9.42 -22.81
CA ARG A 101 -0.07 -10.70 -23.53
C ARG A 101 1.22 -11.51 -23.60
N GLN A 102 2.36 -10.85 -23.50
CA GLN A 102 3.67 -11.48 -23.57
C GLN A 102 4.21 -11.89 -22.19
N GLY A 103 3.38 -11.78 -21.16
CA GLY A 103 3.77 -12.12 -19.80
C GLY A 103 4.59 -11.06 -19.09
N ARG A 104 4.79 -9.90 -19.69
CA ARG A 104 5.52 -8.80 -19.05
C ARG A 104 4.64 -8.10 -18.03
N VAL A 105 5.16 -7.88 -16.84
CA VAL A 105 4.42 -7.16 -15.80
C VAL A 105 4.38 -5.67 -16.13
N LEU A 106 3.18 -5.12 -16.25
CA LEU A 106 2.97 -3.70 -16.58
C LEU A 106 2.78 -2.84 -15.36
N SER A 107 2.14 -3.39 -14.33
CA SER A 107 1.89 -2.66 -13.09
C SER A 107 1.66 -3.61 -11.94
N THR A 108 1.90 -3.11 -10.73
CA THR A 108 1.54 -3.79 -9.49
C THR A 108 0.32 -3.09 -8.93
N ILE A 109 -0.71 -3.86 -8.60
CA ILE A 109 -1.98 -3.35 -8.08
C ILE A 109 -2.14 -3.84 -6.66
N ILE A 110 -2.28 -2.90 -5.74
CA ILE A 110 -2.36 -3.19 -4.32
C ILE A 110 -3.75 -2.80 -3.82
N ASN A 111 -4.47 -3.76 -3.23
CA ASN A 111 -5.68 -3.46 -2.49
C ASN A 111 -5.28 -3.29 -1.03
N ALA A 112 -5.65 -2.16 -0.47
CA ALA A 112 -5.24 -1.79 0.87
C ALA A 112 -6.38 -1.09 1.61
N HIS A 113 -6.25 -0.96 2.92
CA HIS A 113 -7.23 -0.26 3.73
C HIS A 113 -6.55 0.53 4.85
N THR A 114 -7.27 1.51 5.36
CA THR A 114 -6.88 2.27 6.55
C THR A 114 -8.01 2.24 7.56
N PHE A 115 -7.66 2.42 8.83
CA PHE A 115 -8.65 2.59 9.89
C PHE A 115 -8.69 4.06 10.32
N GLU A 116 -9.87 4.55 10.54
CA GLU A 116 -10.08 5.85 11.16
C GLU A 116 -10.57 5.72 12.60
#